data_8c80193961b6e6a8481d82ea358fe54c
#
_entry.id   8c80193961b6e6a8481d82ea358fe54c
#
_cell.length_a   1.000
_cell.length_b   1.000
_cell.length_c   1.000
_cell.angle_alpha   90.00
_cell.angle_beta   90.00
_cell.angle_gamma   90.00
#
_symmetry.space_group_name_H-M   'P 1'
#
loop_
_entity.id
_entity.type
_entity.pdbx_description
1 polymer ?
#
loop_
_entity_poly.entity_id
_entity_poly.type
_entity_poly.pdbx_seq_one_letter_code
_entity_poly.pdbx_strand_id
1 'polypeptide(L)'
;MAQEIEIVLTEELKRTYNRLPASIRKKFDKQLRFLIRDQRHPSLKIHRLDGEWEFYIDVHYRCFFQREGNRYILLTIGSHRIVDRYKIR
;
A
#
# COMPACT_ATOMS: atom_id res chain seq x y z
N MET A 1 -19.47 13.47 -4.85
CA MET A 1 -18.16 14.05 -4.56
C MET A 1 -17.23 13.00 -4.01
N ALA A 2 -16.00 12.98 -4.50
CA ALA A 2 -15.01 12.06 -3.95
C ALA A 2 -14.73 12.44 -2.49
N GLN A 3 -14.77 11.46 -1.62
CA GLN A 3 -14.46 11.67 -0.22
C GLN A 3 -12.96 11.87 -0.06
N GLU A 4 -12.58 12.92 0.64
CA GLU A 4 -11.19 13.19 0.95
C GLU A 4 -10.66 12.12 1.88
N ILE A 5 -9.53 11.51 1.56
CA ILE A 5 -8.92 10.51 2.43
C ILE A 5 -7.72 11.08 3.16
N GLU A 6 -7.44 10.50 4.33
CA GLU A 6 -6.28 10.84 5.13
C GLU A 6 -5.29 9.69 5.05
N ILE A 7 -4.03 10.01 4.76
CA ILE A 7 -2.95 9.02 4.70
C ILE A 7 -2.08 9.18 5.94
N VAL A 8 -1.90 8.08 6.66
CA VAL A 8 -0.99 8.02 7.81
C VAL A 8 0.17 7.11 7.45
N LEU A 9 1.39 7.63 7.54
CA LEU A 9 2.60 6.88 7.27
C LEU A 9 3.23 6.46 8.60
N THR A 10 3.25 5.16 8.87
CA THR A 10 3.89 4.65 10.08
C THR A 10 5.40 4.75 9.97
N GLU A 11 6.09 4.67 11.11
CA GLU A 11 7.54 4.65 11.11
C GLU A 11 8.10 3.47 10.31
N GLU A 12 7.47 2.31 10.43
CA GLU A 12 7.92 1.14 9.67
C GLU A 12 7.74 1.37 8.17
N LEU A 13 6.63 1.98 7.75
CA LEU A 13 6.42 2.30 6.33
C LEU A 13 7.57 3.17 5.81
N LYS A 14 7.94 4.19 6.58
CA LYS A 14 9.02 5.09 6.19
C LYS A 14 10.35 4.34 6.08
N ARG A 15 10.64 3.44 7.02
CA ARG A 15 11.87 2.64 6.98
C ARG A 15 11.91 1.75 5.75
N THR A 16 10.81 1.04 5.47
CA THR A 16 10.76 0.15 4.31
C THR A 16 10.84 0.94 3.01
N TYR A 17 10.18 2.09 2.95
CA TYR A 17 10.26 2.97 1.78
C TYR A 17 11.71 3.39 1.50
N ASN A 18 12.42 3.80 2.54
CA ASN A 18 13.79 4.29 2.38
C ASN A 18 14.77 3.21 1.92
N ARG A 19 14.44 1.94 2.11
CA ARG A 19 15.26 0.82 1.66
C ARG A 19 14.98 0.39 0.23
N LEU A 20 13.92 0.93 -0.38
CA LEU A 20 13.55 0.53 -1.73
C LEU A 20 14.51 1.13 -2.76
N PRO A 21 14.77 0.40 -3.87
CA PRO A 21 15.44 1.00 -5.01
C PRO A 21 14.69 2.24 -5.49
N ALA A 22 15.39 3.20 -6.05
CA ALA A 22 14.79 4.45 -6.51
C ALA A 22 13.64 4.23 -7.49
N SER A 23 13.78 3.25 -8.39
CA SER A 23 12.73 2.93 -9.36
C SER A 23 11.45 2.46 -8.68
N ILE A 24 11.58 1.70 -7.59
CA ILE A 24 10.42 1.20 -6.86
C ILE A 24 9.77 2.31 -6.04
N ARG A 25 10.58 3.20 -5.46
CA ARG A 25 10.03 4.37 -4.75
C ARG A 25 9.17 5.22 -5.69
N LYS A 26 9.61 5.42 -6.93
CA LYS A 26 8.82 6.16 -7.92
C LYS A 26 7.49 5.48 -8.20
N LYS A 27 7.50 4.15 -8.30
CA LYS A 27 6.26 3.38 -8.51
C LYS A 27 5.34 3.49 -7.30
N PHE A 28 5.88 3.41 -6.10
CA PHE A 28 5.09 3.61 -4.89
C PHE A 28 4.47 5.01 -4.86
N ASP A 29 5.26 6.03 -5.15
CA ASP A 29 4.77 7.42 -5.15
C ASP A 29 3.60 7.58 -6.12
N LYS A 30 3.70 6.98 -7.30
CA LYS A 30 2.65 7.02 -8.30
C LYS A 30 1.38 6.32 -7.78
N GLN A 31 1.53 5.13 -7.20
CA GLN A 31 0.39 4.38 -6.68
C GLN A 31 -0.26 5.12 -5.50
N LEU A 32 0.54 5.76 -4.66
CA LEU A 32 0.00 6.56 -3.57
C LEU A 32 -0.84 7.73 -4.09
N ARG A 33 -0.41 8.37 -5.16
CA ARG A 33 -1.19 9.45 -5.78
C ARG A 33 -2.54 8.91 -6.29
N PHE A 34 -2.55 7.72 -6.90
CA PHE A 34 -3.81 7.11 -7.31
C PHE A 34 -4.71 6.82 -6.11
N LEU A 35 -4.14 6.28 -5.04
CA LEU A 35 -4.91 5.99 -3.83
C LEU A 35 -5.59 7.24 -3.28
N ILE A 36 -4.88 8.35 -3.26
CA ILE A 36 -5.41 9.62 -2.75
C ILE A 36 -6.53 10.15 -3.65
N ARG A 37 -6.37 10.03 -4.96
CA ARG A 37 -7.33 10.57 -5.93
C ARG A 37 -8.54 9.67 -6.12
N ASP A 38 -8.32 8.35 -6.18
CA ASP A 38 -9.37 7.40 -6.51
C ASP A 38 -8.99 6.01 -6.01
N GLN A 39 -9.51 5.64 -4.85
CA GLN A 39 -9.23 4.33 -4.25
C GLN A 39 -9.69 3.16 -5.13
N ARG A 40 -10.53 3.43 -6.12
CA ARG A 40 -11.02 2.41 -7.05
C ARG A 40 -10.16 2.27 -8.30
N HIS A 41 -9.07 3.04 -8.39
CA HIS A 41 -8.23 2.99 -9.57
C HIS A 41 -7.76 1.55 -9.80
N PRO A 42 -7.97 1.00 -11.02
CA PRO A 42 -7.70 -0.43 -11.26
C PRO A 42 -6.24 -0.84 -11.07
N SER A 43 -5.30 0.08 -11.29
CA SER A 43 -3.89 -0.25 -11.12
C SER A 43 -3.52 -0.55 -9.67
N LEU A 44 -4.32 -0.11 -8.70
CA LEU A 44 -4.06 -0.34 -7.28
C LEU A 44 -4.29 -1.79 -6.89
N LYS A 45 -5.21 -2.49 -7.56
CA LYS A 45 -5.52 -3.89 -7.28
C LYS A 45 -5.66 -4.16 -5.79
N ILE A 46 -6.47 -3.34 -5.12
CA ILE A 46 -6.64 -3.44 -3.68
C ILE A 46 -7.29 -4.77 -3.32
N HIS A 47 -6.67 -5.49 -2.40
CA HIS A 47 -7.18 -6.75 -1.88
C HIS A 47 -7.23 -6.70 -0.37
N ARG A 48 -8.22 -7.39 0.19
CA ARG A 48 -8.24 -7.62 1.62
C ARG A 48 -7.50 -8.92 1.91
N LEU A 49 -6.53 -8.83 2.80
CA LEU A 49 -5.87 -9.99 3.38
C LEU A 49 -6.37 -10.15 4.81
N ASP A 50 -5.99 -11.23 5.44
CA ASP A 50 -6.42 -11.59 6.78
C ASP A 50 -6.24 -10.42 7.77
N GLY A 51 -7.29 -9.61 7.96
CA GLY A 51 -7.28 -8.45 8.87
C GLY A 51 -6.62 -7.19 8.35
N GLU A 52 -6.01 -7.25 7.17
CA GLU A 52 -5.31 -6.13 6.56
C GLU A 52 -5.69 -6.00 5.10
N TRP A 53 -5.24 -4.90 4.50
CA TRP A 53 -5.43 -4.63 3.07
C TRP A 53 -4.09 -4.47 2.41
N GLU A 54 -4.03 -4.68 1.08
CA GLU A 54 -2.83 -4.37 0.32
C GLU A 54 -3.17 -3.62 -0.95
N PHE A 55 -2.24 -2.80 -1.43
CA PHE A 55 -2.33 -2.29 -2.78
C PHE A 55 -1.04 -2.60 -3.56
N TYR A 56 -1.21 -2.69 -4.87
CA TYR A 56 -0.14 -3.07 -5.79
C TYR A 56 0.84 -1.92 -6.00
N ILE A 57 2.15 -2.22 -5.94
CA ILE A 57 3.20 -1.27 -6.32
C ILE A 57 3.81 -1.71 -7.65
N ASP A 58 4.29 -2.94 -7.73
CA ASP A 58 4.72 -3.59 -8.96
C ASP A 58 4.66 -5.11 -8.77
N VAL A 59 5.20 -5.88 -9.72
CA VAL A 59 5.05 -7.35 -9.66
C VAL A 59 5.69 -7.95 -8.42
N HIS A 60 6.65 -7.28 -7.79
CA HIS A 60 7.37 -7.80 -6.64
C HIS A 60 7.01 -7.15 -5.33
N TYR A 61 6.32 -6.00 -5.34
CA TYR A 61 6.12 -5.22 -4.14
C TYR A 61 4.65 -4.87 -3.92
N ARG A 62 4.25 -4.89 -2.65
CA ARG A 62 2.90 -4.51 -2.20
C ARG A 62 3.04 -3.60 -1.01
N CYS A 63 2.06 -2.71 -0.82
CA CYS A 63 1.95 -1.92 0.39
C CYS A 63 0.79 -2.45 1.22
N PHE A 64 1.05 -2.73 2.48
CA PHE A 64 0.03 -3.21 3.42
C PHE A 64 -0.52 -2.04 4.21
N PHE A 65 -1.82 -2.03 4.42
CA PHE A 65 -2.45 -0.91 5.13
C PHE A 65 -3.71 -1.35 5.85
N GLN A 66 -4.15 -0.51 6.80
CA GLN A 66 -5.42 -0.64 7.47
C GLN A 66 -6.30 0.54 7.10
N ARG A 67 -7.62 0.34 7.17
CA ARG A 67 -8.58 1.39 6.87
C ARG A 67 -9.46 1.63 8.09
N GLU A 68 -9.65 2.91 8.42
CA GLU A 68 -10.60 3.35 9.42
C GLU A 68 -11.38 4.51 8.81
N GLY A 69 -12.55 4.20 8.24
CA GLY A 69 -13.32 5.19 7.49
C GLY A 69 -12.53 5.70 6.30
N ASN A 70 -12.26 7.00 6.26
CA ASN A 70 -11.46 7.61 5.21
C ASN A 70 -9.98 7.69 5.55
N ARG A 71 -9.55 7.07 6.66
CA ARG A 71 -8.15 7.07 7.07
C ARG A 71 -7.47 5.80 6.62
N TYR A 72 -6.39 5.94 5.88
CA TYR A 72 -5.59 4.83 5.37
C TYR A 72 -4.25 4.86 6.09
N ILE A 73 -4.01 3.84 6.92
CA ILE A 73 -2.80 3.75 7.75
C ILE A 73 -1.86 2.78 7.03
N LEU A 74 -0.81 3.32 6.42
CA LEU A 74 0.13 2.51 5.64
C LEU A 74 1.14 1.88 6.59
N LEU A 75 1.17 0.56 6.65
CA LEU A 75 1.91 -0.18 7.66
C LEU A 75 3.34 -0.51 7.22
N THR A 76 3.49 -1.04 6.00
CA THR A 76 4.79 -1.49 5.53
C THR A 76 4.74 -1.76 4.04
N ILE A 77 5.91 -1.77 3.40
CA ILE A 77 6.06 -2.18 2.01
C ILE A 77 6.83 -3.49 2.03
N GLY A 78 6.27 -4.51 1.40
CA GLY A 78 6.88 -5.82 1.40
C GLY A 78 6.95 -6.43 0.03
N SER A 79 7.79 -7.46 -0.09
CA SER A 79 7.91 -8.21 -1.32
C SER A 79 6.76 -9.22 -1.46
N HIS A 80 6.62 -9.76 -2.65
CA HIS A 80 5.64 -10.81 -2.93
C HIS A 80 5.76 -11.99 -1.95
N ARG A 81 6.95 -12.30 -1.46
CA ARG A 81 7.15 -13.36 -0.48
C ARG A 81 6.44 -13.09 0.84
N ILE A 82 6.39 -11.83 1.26
CA ILE A 82 5.67 -11.45 2.47
C ILE A 82 4.18 -11.66 2.28
N VAL A 83 3.65 -11.32 1.11
CA VAL A 83 2.24 -11.57 0.77
C VAL A 83 1.92 -13.05 0.90
N ASP A 84 2.77 -13.91 0.36
CA ASP A 84 2.56 -15.36 0.42
C ASP A 84 2.53 -15.86 1.85
N ARG A 85 3.37 -15.32 2.73
CA ARG A 85 3.35 -15.69 4.15
C ARG A 85 2.01 -15.34 4.79
N TYR A 86 1.45 -14.17 4.48
CA TYR A 86 0.15 -13.78 5.03
C TYR A 86 -0.96 -14.70 4.53
N LYS A 87 -0.86 -15.16 3.30
CA LYS A 87 -1.90 -16.02 2.71
C LYS A 87 -1.89 -17.43 3.26
N ILE A 88 -0.77 -17.89 3.75
CA ILE A 88 -0.59 -19.28 4.19
C ILE A 88 -1.08 -19.51 5.62
N ARG A 89 -1.39 -18.48 6.36
CA ARG A 89 -1.87 -18.63 7.72
C ARG A 89 -3.18 -19.36 7.83
#